data_0d3b3da6c91448ea82da0cee7a8d88ee
#
_entry.id   0d3b3da6c91448ea82da0cee7a8d88ee
#
_cell.length_a   1.000
_cell.length_b   1.000
_cell.length_c   1.000
_cell.angle_alpha   90.00
_cell.angle_beta   90.00
_cell.angle_gamma   90.00
#
_symmetry.space_group_name_H-M   'P 1'
#
loop_
_entity.id
_entity.type
_entity.pdbx_description
1 polymer ?
#
loop_
_entity_poly.entity_id
_entity_poly.type
_entity_poly.pdbx_seq_one_letter_code
_entity_poly.pdbx_strand_id
1 'polypeptide(L)'
;MRAGHGLGAGPSGNIVAFPGNRLPAQVGFDRVELSRILDLYGRMVAAGEWRDYAMDFTKDCAVFAAFRRTADVPQMRLEKRPALRNRQGMWALFGEQGQVLKRGSDLANVLAPIERRLVKAV
;
A
#
# COMPACT_ATOMS: atom_id res chain seq x y z
N MET A 1 -10.29 4.20 20.19
CA MET A 1 -9.70 3.71 20.08
C MET A 1 -9.20 3.33 19.72
N ARG A 2 -9.30 3.59 19.49
CA ARG A 2 -8.70 3.17 18.97
C ARG A 2 -7.94 2.66 18.75
N ALA A 3 -8.09 2.67 18.44
CA ALA A 3 -7.25 2.10 18.15
C ALA A 3 -6.78 1.78 17.75
N GLY A 4 -6.82 1.95 17.53
CA GLY A 4 -6.16 1.63 17.39
C GLY A 4 -5.94 1.32 16.83
N HIS A 5 -5.88 1.68 16.54
CA HIS A 5 -5.37 1.19 16.20
C HIS A 5 -5.06 0.56 16.08
N GLY A 6 -5.31 0.62 15.82
CA GLY A 6 -4.88 -0.01 15.91
C GLY A 6 -4.86 -0.77 15.64
N LEU A 7 -4.89 -0.73 15.31
CA LEU A 7 -4.70 -1.61 15.18
C LEU A 7 -4.67 -2.40 15.14
N GLY A 8 -4.84 -2.46 14.90
CA GLY A 8 -4.60 -3.23 15.04
C GLY A 8 -4.73 -3.98 14.74
N ALA A 9 -4.92 -3.97 14.48
CA ALA A 9 -4.93 -4.74 14.34
C ALA A 9 -5.00 -5.37 14.00
N GLY A 10 -5.19 -5.31 13.73
CA GLY A 10 -5.14 -5.89 13.64
C GLY A 10 -5.36 -6.50 13.17
N PRO A 11 -5.40 -6.64 12.97
CA PRO A 11 -5.58 -7.21 12.62
C PRO A 11 -5.89 -7.88 12.08
N SER A 12 -6.09 -7.90 11.97
CA SER A 12 -6.35 -8.41 11.62
C SER A 12 -6.68 -8.73 11.14
N GLY A 13 -6.67 -8.58 10.94
CA GLY A 13 -7.01 -8.53 10.63
C GLY A 13 -7.57 -8.51 10.56
N ASN A 14 -7.41 -8.40 10.43
CA ASN A 14 -8.38 -8.20 10.48
C ASN A 14 -8.80 -7.31 11.17
N ILE A 15 -9.06 -6.79 10.68
CA ILE A 15 -9.75 -5.91 11.46
C ILE A 15 -11.05 -6.46 11.84
N VAL A 16 -11.29 -6.59 13.04
CA VAL A 16 -12.48 -7.24 13.50
C VAL A 16 -13.49 -6.20 13.92
N ALA A 17 -14.62 -6.20 13.27
CA ALA A 17 -15.72 -5.38 13.69
C ALA A 17 -16.52 -6.16 14.69
N PHE A 18 -16.75 -5.59 15.85
CA PHE A 18 -17.56 -6.23 16.89
C PHE A 18 -19.01 -5.90 16.68
N PRO A 19 -19.92 -6.86 16.86
CA PRO A 19 -21.34 -6.57 16.76
C PRO A 19 -21.71 -5.48 17.74
N GLY A 20 -22.41 -4.47 17.27
CA GLY A 20 -22.84 -3.38 18.13
C GLY A 20 -21.77 -2.35 18.43
N ASN A 21 -20.54 -2.60 17.99
CA ASN A 21 -19.45 -1.66 18.20
C ASN A 21 -18.67 -1.56 16.90
N ARG A 22 -19.34 -1.13 15.87
CA ARG A 22 -18.82 -1.17 14.53
C ARG A 22 -18.06 0.09 14.19
N LEU A 23 -16.82 -0.08 13.79
CA LEU A 23 -16.05 1.03 13.23
C LEU A 23 -16.55 1.31 11.81
N PRO A 24 -16.43 2.55 11.32
CA PRO A 24 -16.72 2.82 9.92
C PRO A 24 -15.90 1.89 9.04
N ALA A 25 -16.50 1.40 7.97
CA ALA A 25 -15.80 0.56 7.04
C ALA A 25 -14.64 1.32 6.43
N GLN A 26 -13.50 0.69 6.36
CA GLN A 26 -12.32 1.26 5.76
C GLN A 26 -11.84 0.36 4.63
N VAL A 27 -11.22 0.96 3.63
CA VAL A 27 -10.54 0.21 2.59
C VAL A 27 -9.23 -0.30 3.18
N GLY A 28 -8.93 -1.57 2.94
CA GLY A 28 -7.68 -2.17 3.38
C GLY A 28 -7.11 -3.02 2.27
N PHE A 29 -5.92 -3.56 2.53
CA PHE A 29 -5.32 -4.54 1.63
C PHE A 29 -5.73 -5.92 2.13
N ASP A 30 -6.16 -6.79 1.21
CA ASP A 30 -6.40 -8.16 1.61
C ASP A 30 -5.07 -8.89 1.81
N ARG A 31 -5.14 -10.15 2.26
CA ARG A 31 -3.93 -10.89 2.59
C ARG A 31 -3.01 -11.06 1.40
N VAL A 32 -3.55 -11.36 0.23
CA VAL A 32 -2.75 -11.58 -0.97
C VAL A 32 -2.10 -10.27 -1.41
N GLU A 33 -2.86 -9.19 -1.40
CA GLU A 33 -2.36 -7.88 -1.76
C GLU A 33 -1.23 -7.45 -0.83
N LEU A 34 -1.47 -7.56 0.47
CA LEU A 34 -0.46 -7.15 1.45
C LEU A 34 0.79 -7.99 1.35
N SER A 35 0.63 -9.29 1.15
CA SER A 35 1.75 -10.20 1.00
C SER A 35 2.62 -9.79 -0.19
N ARG A 36 1.99 -9.47 -1.31
CA ARG A 36 2.72 -9.04 -2.50
C ARG A 36 3.44 -7.72 -2.28
N ILE A 37 2.77 -6.77 -1.62
CA ILE A 37 3.36 -5.46 -1.35
C ILE A 37 4.57 -5.61 -0.42
N LEU A 38 4.42 -6.37 0.66
CA LEU A 38 5.50 -6.52 1.63
C LEU A 38 6.65 -7.38 1.08
N ASP A 39 6.35 -8.31 0.18
CA ASP A 39 7.41 -9.07 -0.49
C ASP A 39 8.27 -8.13 -1.33
N LEU A 40 7.65 -7.25 -2.10
CA LEU A 40 8.38 -6.25 -2.88
C LEU A 40 9.16 -5.33 -1.95
N TYR A 41 8.54 -4.87 -0.87
CA TYR A 41 9.22 -4.02 0.10
C TYR A 41 10.50 -4.68 0.62
N GLY A 42 10.41 -5.95 1.01
CA GLY A 42 11.56 -6.68 1.53
C GLY A 42 12.69 -6.79 0.51
N ARG A 43 12.35 -7.04 -0.74
CA ARG A 43 13.36 -7.10 -1.80
C ARG A 43 14.02 -5.74 -2.04
N MET A 44 13.23 -4.66 -1.96
CA MET A 44 13.77 -3.32 -2.12
C MET A 44 14.65 -2.91 -0.93
N VAL A 45 14.31 -3.37 0.27
CA VAL A 45 15.17 -3.16 1.43
C VAL A 45 16.48 -3.90 1.26
N ALA A 46 16.40 -5.15 0.81
CA ALA A 46 17.62 -5.95 0.59
C ALA A 46 18.51 -5.32 -0.49
N ALA A 47 17.92 -4.62 -1.45
CA ALA A 47 18.68 -3.93 -2.49
C ALA A 47 19.21 -2.57 -2.04
N GLY A 48 18.91 -2.15 -0.81
CA GLY A 48 19.37 -0.87 -0.29
C GLY A 48 18.56 0.32 -0.75
N GLU A 49 17.39 0.08 -1.36
CA GLU A 49 16.59 1.15 -1.95
C GLU A 49 15.62 1.78 -0.95
N TRP A 50 15.05 0.96 -0.07
CA TRP A 50 14.05 1.42 0.90
C TRP A 50 14.48 1.06 2.31
N ARG A 51 14.02 1.84 3.31
CA ARG A 51 14.34 1.60 4.71
C ARG A 51 13.13 1.64 5.62
N ASP A 52 12.02 2.23 5.15
CA ASP A 52 10.86 2.40 6.01
C ASP A 52 9.61 2.44 5.15
N TYR A 53 8.47 2.17 5.78
CA TYR A 53 7.19 2.29 5.09
C TYR A 53 6.13 2.80 6.05
N ALA A 54 5.02 3.29 5.47
CA ALA A 54 3.85 3.71 6.21
C ALA A 54 2.62 3.25 5.48
N MET A 55 1.55 2.99 6.20
CA MET A 55 0.26 2.65 5.63
C MET A 55 -0.80 3.54 6.23
N ASP A 56 -1.82 3.84 5.42
CA ASP A 56 -2.96 4.62 5.86
C ASP A 56 -4.22 4.04 5.25
N PHE A 57 -5.29 3.99 6.03
CA PHE A 57 -6.55 3.38 5.59
C PHE A 57 -7.67 4.34 5.92
N THR A 58 -8.42 4.71 4.89
CA THR A 58 -9.60 5.56 5.05
C THR A 58 -10.80 4.81 4.48
N LYS A 59 -11.95 5.44 4.52
CA LYS A 59 -13.13 4.81 3.98
C LYS A 59 -13.09 4.69 2.45
N ASP A 60 -12.25 5.47 1.78
CA ASP A 60 -12.18 5.48 0.32
C ASP A 60 -10.90 4.88 -0.24
N CYS A 61 -9.86 4.75 0.55
CA CYS A 61 -8.54 4.48 0.01
C CYS A 61 -7.66 3.76 1.01
N ALA A 62 -6.84 2.84 0.52
CA ALA A 62 -5.73 2.28 1.29
C ALA A 62 -4.44 2.74 0.62
N VAL A 63 -3.48 3.17 1.41
CA VAL A 63 -2.22 3.69 0.90
C VAL A 63 -1.06 2.94 1.55
N PHE A 64 -0.08 2.59 0.74
CA PHE A 64 1.22 2.10 1.19
C PHE A 64 2.27 3.04 0.62
N ALA A 65 3.15 3.55 1.48
CA ALA A 65 4.23 4.43 1.04
C ALA A 65 5.55 3.87 1.52
N ALA A 66 6.57 3.91 0.66
CA ALA A 66 7.91 3.43 1.00
C ALA A 66 8.89 4.59 0.93
N PHE A 67 9.87 4.58 1.84
CA PHE A 67 10.80 5.67 2.03
C PHE A 67 12.23 5.16 1.98
N ARG A 68 13.11 5.94 1.39
CA ARG A 68 14.54 5.68 1.46
C ARG A 68 15.08 6.02 2.83
N ARG A 69 14.57 7.08 3.44
CA ARG A 69 14.94 7.51 4.79
C ARG A 69 13.67 7.86 5.55
N THR A 70 13.68 7.61 6.84
CA THR A 70 12.63 8.08 7.71
C THR A 70 12.57 9.60 7.64
N ALA A 71 11.40 10.17 7.60
CA ALA A 71 11.16 11.60 7.52
C ALA A 71 11.42 12.22 6.14
N ASP A 72 11.74 11.42 5.15
CA ASP A 72 11.87 11.91 3.77
C ASP A 72 10.53 11.89 3.06
N VAL A 73 10.47 12.43 1.83
CA VAL A 73 9.30 12.21 1.01
C VAL A 73 9.30 10.76 0.53
N PRO A 74 8.12 10.18 0.32
CA PRO A 74 8.07 8.79 -0.14
C PRO A 74 8.74 8.62 -1.49
N GLN A 75 9.48 7.52 -1.63
CA GLN A 75 10.03 7.12 -2.93
C GLN A 75 8.93 6.64 -3.84
N MET A 76 7.88 6.06 -3.27
CA MET A 76 6.71 5.65 -4.02
C MET A 76 5.50 5.63 -3.09
N ARG A 77 4.33 5.75 -3.68
CA ARG A 77 3.07 5.61 -2.98
C ARG A 77 2.13 4.78 -3.83
N LEU A 78 1.56 3.76 -3.22
CA LEU A 78 0.61 2.88 -3.88
C LEU A 78 -0.75 3.14 -3.27
N GLU A 79 -1.76 3.42 -4.10
CA GLU A 79 -3.12 3.64 -3.65
C GLU A 79 -4.06 2.59 -4.19
N LYS A 80 -4.94 2.13 -3.32
CA LYS A 80 -6.04 1.24 -3.69
C LYS A 80 -7.35 2.00 -3.46
N ARG A 81 -8.07 2.27 -4.55
CA ARG A 81 -9.37 2.96 -4.51
C ARG A 81 -10.43 2.10 -5.18
N PRO A 82 -11.15 1.28 -4.41
CA PRO A 82 -12.13 0.37 -5.00
C PRO A 82 -13.23 1.07 -5.80
N ALA A 83 -13.55 2.31 -5.45
CA ALA A 83 -14.56 3.06 -6.19
C ALA A 83 -14.20 3.29 -7.66
N LEU A 84 -12.91 3.19 -8.01
CA LEU A 84 -12.46 3.37 -9.38
C LEU A 84 -12.34 2.08 -10.16
N ARG A 85 -12.77 0.96 -9.57
CA ARG A 85 -12.60 -0.37 -10.15
C ARG A 85 -13.06 -0.47 -11.60
N ASN A 86 -14.19 0.13 -11.91
CA ASN A 86 -14.80 0.02 -13.22
C ASN A 86 -14.54 1.21 -14.13
N ARG A 87 -13.62 2.07 -13.74
CA ARG A 87 -13.30 3.27 -14.52
C ARG A 87 -11.88 3.24 -15.02
N GLN A 88 -10.93 3.49 -14.14
CA GLN A 88 -9.52 3.55 -14.52
C GLN A 88 -8.69 2.53 -13.76
N GLY A 89 -9.36 1.61 -13.07
CA GLY A 89 -8.70 0.63 -12.23
C GLY A 89 -8.50 1.15 -10.83
N MET A 90 -8.54 0.25 -9.85
CA MET A 90 -8.50 0.69 -8.46
C MET A 90 -7.09 0.92 -7.93
N TRP A 91 -6.05 0.54 -8.67
CA TRP A 91 -4.67 0.69 -8.22
C TRP A 91 -3.99 1.85 -8.93
N ALA A 92 -3.21 2.62 -8.20
CA ALA A 92 -2.38 3.67 -8.78
C ALA A 92 -1.04 3.71 -8.05
N LEU A 93 0.03 3.79 -8.82
CA LEU A 93 1.38 3.89 -8.30
C LEU A 93 1.91 5.28 -8.60
N PHE A 94 2.42 5.95 -7.58
CA PHE A 94 2.95 7.31 -7.69
C PHE A 94 4.43 7.30 -7.38
N GLY A 95 5.17 8.13 -8.07
CA GLY A 95 6.59 8.28 -7.85
C GLY A 95 6.90 9.34 -6.80
N GLU A 96 8.18 9.61 -6.67
CA GLU A 96 8.72 10.49 -5.64
C GLU A 96 8.18 11.92 -5.73
N GLN A 97 7.84 12.36 -6.92
CA GLN A 97 7.34 13.72 -7.13
C GLN A 97 5.82 13.77 -7.24
N GLY A 98 5.16 12.69 -6.86
CA GLY A 98 3.71 12.59 -6.95
C GLY A 98 3.18 12.29 -8.33
N GLN A 99 4.05 12.05 -9.31
CA GLN A 99 3.61 11.72 -10.66
C GLN A 99 3.06 10.29 -10.70
N VAL A 100 2.06 10.08 -11.54
CA VAL A 100 1.49 8.74 -11.71
C VAL A 100 2.45 7.91 -12.56
N LEU A 101 2.98 6.83 -11.99
CA LEU A 101 3.85 5.93 -12.73
C LEU A 101 3.05 4.86 -13.46
N LYS A 102 1.98 4.39 -12.85
CA LYS A 102 1.14 3.39 -13.47
C LYS A 102 -0.20 3.36 -12.76
N ARG A 103 -1.23 3.00 -13.51
CA ARG A 103 -2.58 2.88 -12.98
C ARG A 103 -3.23 1.67 -13.65
N GLY A 104 -4.05 0.93 -12.94
CA GLY A 104 -4.70 -0.21 -13.54
C GLY A 104 -5.49 -1.04 -12.55
N SER A 105 -6.00 -2.15 -13.02
CA SER A 105 -6.84 -3.04 -12.22
C SER A 105 -6.08 -4.22 -11.63
N ASP A 106 -4.85 -4.46 -12.06
CA ASP A 106 -4.07 -5.60 -11.61
C ASP A 106 -2.85 -5.11 -10.84
N LEU A 107 -2.76 -5.50 -9.57
CA LEU A 107 -1.68 -5.03 -8.69
C LEU A 107 -0.30 -5.39 -9.23
N ALA A 108 -0.13 -6.60 -9.74
CA ALA A 108 1.18 -7.01 -10.24
C ALA A 108 1.64 -6.11 -11.38
N ASN A 109 0.74 -5.77 -12.29
CA ASN A 109 1.07 -4.87 -13.39
C ASN A 109 1.40 -3.46 -12.89
N VAL A 110 0.66 -2.99 -11.91
CA VAL A 110 0.87 -1.65 -11.37
C VAL A 110 2.22 -1.55 -10.66
N LEU A 111 2.66 -2.63 -10.02
CA LEU A 111 3.96 -2.65 -9.35
C LEU A 111 5.14 -2.88 -10.30
N ALA A 112 4.86 -3.22 -11.56
CA ALA A 112 5.92 -3.56 -12.50
C ALA A 112 7.02 -2.48 -12.65
N PRO A 113 6.72 -1.17 -12.63
CA PRO A 113 7.79 -0.18 -12.71
C PRO A 113 8.83 -0.31 -11.60
N ILE A 114 8.39 -0.68 -10.38
CA ILE A 114 9.31 -0.87 -9.27
C ILE A 114 10.04 -2.19 -9.41
N GLU A 115 9.35 -3.23 -9.86
CA GLU A 115 9.98 -4.53 -10.08
C GLU A 115 11.12 -4.41 -11.09
N ARG A 116 10.95 -3.59 -12.12
CA ARG A 116 11.99 -3.39 -13.12
C ARG A 116 13.22 -2.70 -12.54
N ARG A 117 13.04 -1.85 -11.53
CA ARG A 117 14.19 -1.24 -10.86
C ARG A 117 15.04 -2.29 -10.15
N LEU A 118 14.40 -3.30 -9.56
CA LEU A 118 15.13 -4.38 -8.89
C LEU A 118 16.01 -5.12 -9.87
N VAL A 119 15.50 -5.40 -11.06
CA VAL A 119 16.28 -6.08 -12.08
C VAL A 119 17.50 -5.26 -12.46
N LYS A 120 17.33 -3.95 -12.59
CA LYS A 120 18.44 -3.07 -12.97
C LYS A 120 19.43 -2.85 -11.84
N ALA A 121 18.98 -2.94 -10.59
CA ALA A 121 19.84 -2.69 -9.44
C ALA A 121 20.73 -3.88 -9.12
N VAL A 122 20.42 -5.04 -9.65
CA VAL A 122 21.20 -6.26 -9.45
C VAL A 122 22.14 -6.50 -10.64
#